data_941965a0cae24c5de81d08ae7566d8d0
#
_entry.id   941965a0cae24c5de81d08ae7566d8d0
#
_cell.length_a   1.000
_cell.length_b   1.000
_cell.length_c   1.000
_cell.angle_alpha   90.00
_cell.angle_beta   90.00
_cell.angle_gamma   90.00
#
_symmetry.space_group_name_H-M   'P 1'
#
loop_
_entity.id
_entity.type
_entity.pdbx_description
1 polymer ?
#
loop_
_entity_poly.entity_id
_entity_poly.type
_entity_poly.pdbx_seq_one_letter_code
_entity_poly.pdbx_strand_id
1 'polypeptide(L)'
;MEKVKIQWHPGFVAAMNLEFAEQRKNLVFEKEYNLNTKPLEIDLLVIKKDVSVKLINEIGDIFRGHNIMEYKSPEDHLDIDAFYKAGAYASLYKAYGETTDEIKADDITVSLVREAKPRGLFQYFKEHNYSISNPYHGIYYIGERVLFPTQIIVTGELDSVSHIWLGALSEKMSKQDMLELFKSISKLSGKADREFADSVLEISIGANKQIMEELRGEYVPGIDGNNGTSAAFKRGRRNQGRSKNRYTRGCGYSSGFRTWGF
;
A
#
# COMPACT_ATOMS: atom_id res chain seq x y z
N MET A 1 -24.67 2.87 -15.72
CA MET A 1 -24.15 2.82 -14.34
C MET A 1 -22.71 3.30 -14.40
N GLU A 2 -22.39 4.44 -13.81
CA GLU A 2 -21.00 4.89 -13.70
C GLU A 2 -20.22 3.88 -12.83
N LYS A 3 -19.09 3.40 -13.37
CA LYS A 3 -18.15 2.59 -12.58
C LYS A 3 -17.59 3.47 -11.45
N VAL A 4 -17.90 3.16 -10.21
CA VAL A 4 -17.26 3.82 -9.06
C VAL A 4 -15.78 3.52 -9.15
N LYS A 5 -14.96 4.57 -9.31
CA LYS A 5 -13.50 4.44 -9.38
C LYS A 5 -12.97 3.97 -8.01
N ILE A 6 -12.30 2.83 -8.01
CA ILE A 6 -11.68 2.28 -6.79
C ILE A 6 -10.48 3.16 -6.41
N GLN A 7 -10.40 3.52 -5.14
CA GLN A 7 -9.32 4.35 -4.60
C GLN A 7 -8.20 3.46 -4.05
N TRP A 8 -7.38 2.92 -4.94
CA TRP A 8 -6.34 1.95 -4.58
C TRP A 8 -5.26 2.49 -3.64
N HIS A 9 -4.78 3.73 -3.85
CA HIS A 9 -3.70 4.32 -3.05
C HIS A 9 -4.03 4.46 -1.55
N PRO A 10 -5.20 4.98 -1.14
CA PRO A 10 -5.58 4.98 0.26
C PRO A 10 -5.62 3.58 0.88
N GLY A 11 -6.05 2.57 0.12
CA GLY A 11 -6.00 1.18 0.56
C GLY A 11 -4.59 0.64 0.69
N PHE A 12 -3.72 0.99 -0.23
CA PHE A 12 -2.30 0.63 -0.14
C PHE A 12 -1.66 1.21 1.14
N VAL A 13 -1.87 2.50 1.43
CA VAL A 13 -1.36 3.12 2.67
C VAL A 13 -1.93 2.42 3.91
N ALA A 14 -3.22 2.08 3.89
CA ALA A 14 -3.86 1.36 4.98
C ALA A 14 -3.29 -0.06 5.15
N ALA A 15 -3.10 -0.79 4.04
CA ALA A 15 -2.51 -2.13 4.06
C ALA A 15 -1.08 -2.11 4.62
N MET A 16 -0.24 -1.17 4.18
CA MET A 16 1.12 -1.03 4.72
C MET A 16 1.13 -0.73 6.22
N ASN A 17 0.20 0.09 6.72
CA ASN A 17 0.07 0.33 8.15
C ASN A 17 -0.32 -0.93 8.93
N LEU A 18 -1.08 -1.85 8.32
CA LEU A 18 -1.46 -3.12 8.93
C LEU A 18 -0.34 -4.17 8.83
N GLU A 19 0.38 -4.23 7.72
CA GLU A 19 1.56 -5.09 7.55
C GLU A 19 2.61 -4.85 8.65
N PHE A 20 2.76 -3.60 9.06
CA PHE A 20 3.70 -3.21 10.13
C PHE A 20 3.01 -2.93 11.48
N ALA A 21 1.79 -3.43 11.73
CA ALA A 21 1.01 -3.09 12.91
C ALA A 21 1.79 -3.28 14.22
N GLU A 22 2.50 -4.39 14.37
CA GLU A 22 3.29 -4.71 15.57
C GLU A 22 4.47 -3.76 15.80
N GLN A 23 5.04 -3.22 14.72
CA GLN A 23 6.25 -2.38 14.74
C GLN A 23 5.99 -0.93 14.32
N ARG A 24 4.72 -0.54 14.12
CA ARG A 24 4.32 0.81 13.67
C ARG A 24 4.87 1.93 14.53
N LYS A 25 5.06 1.69 15.83
CA LYS A 25 5.67 2.67 16.74
C LYS A 25 7.10 3.10 16.34
N ASN A 26 7.81 2.26 15.60
CA ASN A 26 9.17 2.49 15.11
C ASN A 26 9.22 3.15 13.73
N LEU A 27 8.05 3.39 13.12
CA LEU A 27 7.92 3.91 11.75
C LEU A 27 7.10 5.20 11.74
N VAL A 28 7.34 6.02 10.74
CA VAL A 28 6.46 7.11 10.33
C VAL A 28 6.00 6.81 8.92
N PHE A 29 4.71 6.97 8.65
CA PHE A 29 4.10 6.77 7.35
C PHE A 29 3.59 8.12 6.83
N GLU A 30 4.21 8.64 5.80
CA GLU A 30 3.81 9.88 5.14
C GLU A 30 3.25 9.54 3.77
N LYS A 31 1.93 9.66 3.63
CA LYS A 31 1.22 9.43 2.37
C LYS A 31 1.31 10.65 1.46
N GLU A 32 1.34 10.42 0.15
CA GLU A 32 1.32 11.48 -0.86
C GLU A 32 2.37 12.56 -0.54
N TYR A 33 3.61 12.11 -0.20
CA TYR A 33 4.69 13.00 0.16
C TYR A 33 5.08 13.90 -1.01
N ASN A 34 4.90 15.18 -0.84
CA ASN A 34 5.09 16.17 -1.90
C ASN A 34 6.57 16.55 -2.05
N LEU A 35 7.11 16.35 -3.24
CA LEU A 35 8.47 16.72 -3.63
C LEU A 35 8.56 18.16 -4.17
N ASN A 36 7.81 19.10 -3.63
CA ASN A 36 7.88 20.55 -3.88
C ASN A 36 6.95 21.13 -4.96
N THR A 37 6.65 20.48 -6.08
CA THR A 37 5.67 20.97 -7.06
C THR A 37 4.87 19.80 -7.62
N LYS A 38 3.55 19.87 -7.56
CA LYS A 38 2.72 18.88 -8.26
C LYS A 38 3.11 18.85 -9.75
N PRO A 39 3.27 17.67 -10.34
CA PRO A 39 2.81 16.33 -9.92
C PRO A 39 3.87 15.41 -9.30
N LEU A 40 4.95 15.92 -8.71
CA LEU A 40 6.04 15.12 -8.14
C LEU A 40 5.69 14.71 -6.70
N GLU A 41 5.06 13.57 -6.57
CA GLU A 41 4.53 13.07 -5.30
C GLU A 41 4.89 11.59 -5.14
N ILE A 42 5.45 11.25 -3.97
CA ILE A 42 5.73 9.86 -3.56
C ILE A 42 4.46 9.30 -2.95
N ASP A 43 4.00 8.12 -3.40
CA ASP A 43 2.78 7.50 -2.90
C ASP A 43 2.84 7.24 -1.39
N LEU A 44 3.97 6.73 -0.91
CA LEU A 44 4.20 6.50 0.52
C LEU A 44 5.69 6.60 0.87
N LEU A 45 6.00 7.40 1.86
CA LEU A 45 7.32 7.47 2.50
C LEU A 45 7.23 6.83 3.89
N VAL A 46 8.08 5.84 4.14
CA VAL A 46 8.18 5.17 5.45
C VAL A 46 9.53 5.50 6.08
N ILE A 47 9.52 6.21 7.19
CA ILE A 47 10.73 6.60 7.91
C ILE A 47 10.90 5.73 9.15
N LYS A 48 12.07 5.09 9.28
CA LYS A 48 12.47 4.40 10.52
C LYS A 48 12.92 5.43 11.56
N LYS A 49 12.27 5.47 12.69
CA LYS A 49 12.66 6.35 13.82
C LYS A 49 14.02 5.98 14.42
N ASP A 50 14.36 4.70 14.36
CA ASP A 50 15.65 4.16 14.79
C ASP A 50 16.10 3.14 13.74
N VAL A 51 17.19 3.46 13.03
CA VAL A 51 17.76 2.63 11.96
C VAL A 51 18.27 1.27 12.46
N SER A 52 18.61 1.17 13.73
CA SER A 52 19.11 -0.08 14.35
C SER A 52 18.02 -1.12 14.57
N VAL A 53 16.76 -0.72 14.60
CA VAL A 53 15.63 -1.64 14.82
C VAL A 53 15.48 -2.57 13.61
N LYS A 54 15.58 -3.87 13.83
CA LYS A 54 15.25 -4.87 12.83
C LYS A 54 13.73 -5.05 12.76
N LEU A 55 13.18 -4.91 11.56
CA LEU A 55 11.77 -5.19 11.29
C LEU A 55 11.57 -6.70 11.09
N ILE A 56 10.49 -7.25 11.64
CA ILE A 56 10.19 -8.69 11.54
C ILE A 56 9.53 -9.00 10.20
N ASN A 57 8.70 -8.07 9.66
CA ASN A 57 8.04 -8.24 8.39
C ASN A 57 9.08 -8.27 7.26
N GLU A 58 9.00 -9.27 6.39
CA GLU A 58 9.94 -9.53 5.29
C GLU A 58 10.08 -8.34 4.33
N ILE A 59 8.99 -7.59 4.11
CA ILE A 59 9.00 -6.36 3.30
C ILE A 59 9.96 -5.32 3.89
N GLY A 60 10.06 -5.28 5.21
CA GLY A 60 10.91 -4.33 5.94
C GLY A 60 12.37 -4.76 6.07
N ASP A 61 12.74 -5.95 5.61
CA ASP A 61 14.11 -6.45 5.80
C ASP A 61 15.15 -5.59 5.04
N ILE A 62 14.81 -5.07 3.86
CA ILE A 62 15.65 -4.14 3.10
C ILE A 62 15.60 -2.70 3.66
N PHE A 63 14.62 -2.34 4.49
CA PHE A 63 14.39 -0.96 4.91
C PHE A 63 15.56 -0.36 5.66
N ARG A 64 15.90 0.88 5.28
CA ARG A 64 16.87 1.75 5.93
C ARG A 64 16.18 2.94 6.58
N GLY A 65 16.84 4.05 6.79
CA GLY A 65 16.25 5.24 7.41
C GLY A 65 14.99 5.73 6.69
N HIS A 66 15.06 5.87 5.37
CA HIS A 66 14.00 6.44 4.53
C HIS A 66 13.62 5.48 3.40
N ASN A 67 12.36 5.06 3.36
CA ASN A 67 11.92 4.01 2.46
C ASN A 67 10.79 4.53 1.57
N ILE A 68 11.11 4.76 0.31
CA ILE A 68 10.20 5.30 -0.70
C ILE A 68 9.44 4.14 -1.31
N MET A 69 8.11 4.23 -1.32
CA MET A 69 7.25 3.19 -1.86
C MET A 69 6.34 3.76 -2.95
N GLU A 70 6.36 3.14 -4.10
CA GLU A 70 5.52 3.43 -5.25
C GLU A 70 4.59 2.24 -5.50
N TYR A 71 3.29 2.49 -5.48
CA TYR A 71 2.26 1.47 -5.69
C TYR A 71 1.65 1.59 -7.08
N LYS A 72 1.55 0.47 -7.76
CA LYS A 72 0.82 0.35 -9.03
C LYS A 72 -0.43 -0.49 -8.83
N SER A 73 -1.58 0.13 -9.09
CA SER A 73 -2.87 -0.56 -9.04
C SER A 73 -2.93 -1.74 -10.02
N PRO A 74 -3.87 -2.68 -9.90
CA PRO A 74 -4.00 -3.78 -10.85
C PRO A 74 -4.14 -3.32 -12.31
N GLU A 75 -4.74 -2.15 -12.55
CA GLU A 75 -4.94 -1.57 -13.88
C GLU A 75 -3.67 -0.87 -14.42
N ASP A 76 -2.72 -0.47 -13.54
CA ASP A 76 -1.50 0.25 -13.92
C ASP A 76 -0.36 -0.69 -14.32
N HIS A 77 0.57 -0.17 -15.11
CA HIS A 77 1.77 -0.91 -15.49
C HIS A 77 2.97 -0.52 -14.60
N LEU A 78 3.71 -1.55 -14.17
CA LEU A 78 5.04 -1.37 -13.60
C LEU A 78 6.06 -1.74 -14.69
N ASP A 79 6.49 -0.73 -15.43
CA ASP A 79 7.45 -0.81 -16.51
C ASP A 79 8.79 -0.14 -16.15
N ILE A 80 9.67 -0.03 -17.13
CA ILE A 80 10.98 0.58 -16.95
C ILE A 80 10.89 2.08 -16.65
N ASP A 81 9.90 2.78 -17.19
CA ASP A 81 9.72 4.20 -16.95
C ASP A 81 9.26 4.44 -15.50
N ALA A 82 8.33 3.60 -14.99
CA ALA A 82 7.92 3.62 -13.58
C ALA A 82 9.11 3.32 -12.63
N PHE A 83 9.98 2.39 -13.00
CA PHE A 83 11.19 2.07 -12.25
C PHE A 83 12.16 3.27 -12.17
N TYR A 84 12.44 3.90 -13.30
CA TYR A 84 13.30 5.10 -13.32
C TYR A 84 12.65 6.29 -12.62
N LYS A 85 11.33 6.45 -12.74
CA LYS A 85 10.59 7.50 -12.05
C LYS A 85 10.73 7.38 -10.52
N ALA A 86 10.58 6.17 -9.97
CA ALA A 86 10.78 5.94 -8.54
C ALA A 86 12.21 6.24 -8.09
N GLY A 87 13.22 5.86 -8.88
CA GLY A 87 14.61 6.23 -8.64
C GLY A 87 14.86 7.74 -8.69
N ALA A 88 14.19 8.46 -9.62
CA ALA A 88 14.26 9.91 -9.70
C ALA A 88 13.62 10.56 -8.47
N TYR A 89 12.50 10.06 -7.97
CA TYR A 89 11.87 10.54 -6.73
C TYR A 89 12.79 10.34 -5.52
N ALA A 90 13.47 9.19 -5.42
CA ALA A 90 14.45 8.93 -4.39
C ALA A 90 15.64 9.90 -4.45
N SER A 91 16.10 10.23 -5.66
CA SER A 91 17.19 11.20 -5.89
C SER A 91 16.76 12.63 -5.52
N LEU A 92 15.55 13.03 -5.88
CA LEU A 92 14.97 14.32 -5.48
C LEU A 92 14.80 14.40 -3.97
N TYR A 93 14.25 13.36 -3.36
CA TYR A 93 14.08 13.29 -1.91
C TYR A 93 15.41 13.45 -1.17
N LYS A 94 16.46 12.72 -1.63
CA LYS A 94 17.83 12.85 -1.10
C LYS A 94 18.34 14.30 -1.17
N ALA A 95 18.00 15.00 -2.25
CA ALA A 95 18.52 16.35 -2.52
C ALA A 95 17.77 17.46 -1.73
N TYR A 96 16.65 17.16 -1.11
CA TYR A 96 15.80 18.13 -0.40
C TYR A 96 16.10 18.27 1.11
N GLY A 97 17.22 17.76 1.60
CA GLY A 97 17.70 18.09 2.95
C GLY A 97 17.99 19.59 3.11
N GLU A 98 17.79 20.13 4.32
CA GLU A 98 18.07 21.55 4.61
C GLU A 98 19.57 21.87 4.50
N THR A 99 20.42 20.89 4.77
CA THR A 99 21.88 21.01 4.68
C THR A 99 22.45 20.01 3.69
N THR A 100 23.67 20.27 3.18
CA THR A 100 24.35 19.39 2.24
C THR A 100 24.53 18.00 2.83
N ASP A 101 24.02 16.97 2.11
CA ASP A 101 24.13 15.56 2.44
C ASP A 101 23.51 15.18 3.80
N GLU A 102 22.48 15.92 4.22
CA GLU A 102 21.70 15.62 5.43
C GLU A 102 21.05 14.26 5.34
N ILE A 103 20.33 13.99 4.25
CA ILE A 103 19.79 12.67 3.96
C ILE A 103 20.87 11.88 3.21
N LYS A 104 21.39 10.83 3.86
CA LYS A 104 22.42 10.00 3.24
C LYS A 104 21.81 9.09 2.17
N ALA A 105 22.48 8.94 1.03
CA ALA A 105 22.04 8.02 -0.01
C ALA A 105 21.96 6.57 0.50
N ASP A 106 22.87 6.20 1.38
CA ASP A 106 22.92 4.87 1.99
C ASP A 106 21.74 4.59 2.94
N ASP A 107 21.02 5.63 3.39
CA ASP A 107 19.83 5.50 4.25
C ASP A 107 18.53 5.45 3.47
N ILE A 108 18.57 5.46 2.13
CA ILE A 108 17.38 5.42 1.29
C ILE A 108 17.20 4.04 0.67
N THR A 109 15.95 3.56 0.62
CA THR A 109 15.54 2.40 -0.18
C THR A 109 14.33 2.73 -1.04
N VAL A 110 14.14 1.96 -2.12
CA VAL A 110 13.01 2.09 -3.04
C VAL A 110 12.24 0.77 -3.10
N SER A 111 10.92 0.82 -2.93
CA SER A 111 10.03 -0.32 -3.04
C SER A 111 8.97 -0.05 -4.10
N LEU A 112 8.89 -0.92 -5.09
CA LEU A 112 7.88 -0.90 -6.14
C LEU A 112 6.89 -2.03 -5.88
N VAL A 113 5.61 -1.69 -5.71
CA VAL A 113 4.58 -2.64 -5.31
C VAL A 113 3.54 -2.81 -6.40
N ARG A 114 3.24 -4.04 -6.79
CA ARG A 114 2.23 -4.38 -7.79
C ARG A 114 1.69 -5.80 -7.58
N GLU A 115 0.42 -6.04 -7.93
CA GLU A 115 -0.20 -7.36 -7.83
C GLU A 115 0.47 -8.38 -8.75
N ALA A 116 0.48 -8.12 -10.05
CA ALA A 116 1.01 -9.06 -11.02
C ALA A 116 2.50 -8.85 -11.29
N LYS A 117 3.24 -9.94 -11.48
CA LYS A 117 4.67 -9.88 -11.84
C LYS A 117 4.90 -9.09 -13.12
N PRO A 118 5.70 -8.02 -13.09
CA PRO A 118 5.98 -7.16 -14.24
C PRO A 118 7.01 -7.82 -15.17
N ARG A 119 6.57 -8.80 -15.97
CA ARG A 119 7.45 -9.66 -16.79
C ARG A 119 8.34 -8.87 -17.73
N GLY A 120 7.84 -7.80 -18.35
CA GLY A 120 8.62 -6.94 -19.26
C GLY A 120 9.76 -6.23 -18.53
N LEU A 121 9.51 -5.73 -17.31
CA LEU A 121 10.55 -5.10 -16.48
C LEU A 121 11.62 -6.11 -16.07
N PHE A 122 11.22 -7.33 -15.66
CA PHE A 122 12.18 -8.39 -15.32
C PHE A 122 13.01 -8.84 -16.52
N GLN A 123 12.41 -8.86 -17.72
CA GLN A 123 13.13 -9.14 -18.96
C GLN A 123 14.17 -8.05 -19.25
N TYR A 124 13.76 -6.77 -19.14
CA TYR A 124 14.68 -5.64 -19.27
C TYR A 124 15.87 -5.74 -18.31
N PHE A 125 15.64 -6.08 -17.04
CA PHE A 125 16.71 -6.24 -16.07
C PHE A 125 17.73 -7.31 -16.48
N LYS A 126 17.26 -8.45 -16.98
CA LYS A 126 18.13 -9.52 -17.47
C LYS A 126 18.96 -9.08 -18.66
N GLU A 127 18.34 -8.40 -19.63
CA GLU A 127 19.00 -7.93 -20.85
C GLU A 127 20.05 -6.84 -20.57
N HIS A 128 19.84 -6.07 -19.48
CA HIS A 128 20.73 -4.95 -19.13
C HIS A 128 21.63 -5.25 -17.92
N ASN A 129 21.79 -6.53 -17.55
CA ASN A 129 22.69 -6.98 -16.49
C ASN A 129 22.42 -6.34 -15.10
N TYR A 130 21.16 -6.17 -14.74
CA TYR A 130 20.79 -5.97 -13.34
C TYR A 130 20.81 -7.30 -12.62
N SER A 131 21.33 -7.34 -11.39
CA SER A 131 21.19 -8.53 -10.56
C SER A 131 19.79 -8.59 -9.94
N ILE A 132 19.22 -9.79 -9.93
CA ILE A 132 17.89 -10.03 -9.33
C ILE A 132 18.07 -11.20 -8.36
N SER A 133 17.74 -10.97 -7.10
CA SER A 133 17.62 -12.02 -6.09
C SER A 133 16.19 -12.07 -5.55
N ASN A 134 15.76 -13.24 -5.08
CA ASN A 134 14.43 -13.45 -4.53
C ASN A 134 14.57 -14.03 -3.12
N PRO A 135 14.81 -13.17 -2.10
CA PRO A 135 15.04 -13.63 -0.73
C PRO A 135 13.79 -14.22 -0.09
N TYR A 136 12.61 -13.70 -0.47
CA TYR A 136 11.30 -14.15 0.03
C TYR A 136 10.33 -14.31 -1.12
N HIS A 137 9.34 -15.18 -0.98
CA HIS A 137 8.33 -15.38 -2.02
C HIS A 137 7.59 -14.07 -2.33
N GLY A 138 7.57 -13.66 -3.59
CA GLY A 138 6.98 -12.40 -4.04
C GLY A 138 7.82 -11.15 -3.80
N ILE A 139 9.01 -11.24 -3.15
CA ILE A 139 9.90 -10.11 -2.90
C ILE A 139 11.20 -10.29 -3.67
N TYR A 140 11.51 -9.37 -4.55
CA TYR A 140 12.66 -9.40 -5.45
C TYR A 140 13.58 -8.20 -5.18
N TYR A 141 14.82 -8.44 -4.82
CA TYR A 141 15.83 -7.39 -4.68
C TYR A 141 16.53 -7.17 -6.02
N ILE A 142 16.63 -5.90 -6.40
CA ILE A 142 17.32 -5.46 -7.61
C ILE A 142 18.63 -4.82 -7.16
N GLY A 143 19.72 -5.45 -7.55
CA GLY A 143 21.09 -4.97 -7.30
C GLY A 143 21.76 -4.53 -8.58
N GLU A 144 22.97 -3.99 -8.41
CA GLU A 144 23.78 -3.38 -9.45
C GLU A 144 23.02 -2.30 -10.25
N ARG A 145 23.71 -1.36 -10.81
CA ARG A 145 23.13 -0.27 -11.63
C ARG A 145 21.96 0.50 -10.99
N VAL A 146 21.69 0.32 -9.69
CA VAL A 146 20.73 1.11 -8.91
C VAL A 146 21.48 2.03 -7.96
N LEU A 147 21.00 3.26 -7.81
CA LEU A 147 21.58 4.23 -6.86
C LEU A 147 21.19 3.91 -5.41
N PHE A 148 20.01 3.31 -5.23
CA PHE A 148 19.46 2.97 -3.93
C PHE A 148 19.08 1.49 -3.92
N PRO A 149 19.26 0.76 -2.81
CA PRO A 149 18.75 -0.59 -2.68
C PRO A 149 17.26 -0.61 -3.03
N THR A 150 16.89 -1.46 -3.98
CA THR A 150 15.55 -1.47 -4.57
C THR A 150 14.93 -2.85 -4.46
N GLN A 151 13.66 -2.90 -4.08
CA GLN A 151 12.86 -4.13 -4.14
C GLN A 151 11.63 -3.98 -5.01
N ILE A 152 11.20 -5.08 -5.60
CA ILE A 152 9.90 -5.23 -6.26
C ILE A 152 9.09 -6.24 -5.45
N ILE A 153 7.91 -5.81 -5.01
CA ILE A 153 6.96 -6.62 -4.25
C ILE A 153 5.83 -7.00 -5.20
N VAL A 154 5.72 -8.29 -5.50
CA VAL A 154 4.65 -8.87 -6.31
C VAL A 154 3.61 -9.43 -5.35
N THR A 155 2.57 -8.64 -5.05
CA THR A 155 1.63 -9.00 -3.97
C THR A 155 0.84 -10.27 -4.27
N GLY A 156 0.63 -10.61 -5.54
CA GLY A 156 0.00 -11.87 -5.95
C GLY A 156 0.90 -13.12 -5.78
N GLU A 157 2.18 -12.95 -5.43
CA GLU A 157 3.12 -14.02 -5.12
C GLU A 157 3.45 -14.09 -3.62
N LEU A 158 3.02 -13.13 -2.79
CA LEU A 158 3.26 -13.16 -1.35
C LEU A 158 2.49 -14.30 -0.67
N ASP A 159 2.99 -14.73 0.49
CA ASP A 159 2.24 -15.63 1.35
C ASP A 159 0.94 -14.98 1.82
N SER A 160 -0.19 -15.57 1.47
CA SER A 160 -1.52 -14.98 1.68
C SER A 160 -1.93 -14.89 3.15
N VAL A 161 -1.29 -15.64 4.03
CA VAL A 161 -1.58 -15.59 5.48
C VAL A 161 -0.75 -14.49 6.14
N SER A 162 0.54 -14.43 5.81
CA SER A 162 1.47 -13.46 6.39
C SER A 162 1.23 -12.03 5.86
N HIS A 163 0.77 -11.89 4.60
CA HIS A 163 0.58 -10.62 3.90
C HIS A 163 -0.86 -10.41 3.42
N ILE A 164 -1.83 -10.82 4.26
CA ILE A 164 -3.26 -10.76 3.91
C ILE A 164 -3.73 -9.34 3.52
N TRP A 165 -3.15 -8.31 4.12
CA TRP A 165 -3.55 -6.93 3.89
C TRP A 165 -3.15 -6.43 2.49
N LEU A 166 -1.94 -6.74 2.03
CA LEU A 166 -1.50 -6.44 0.66
C LEU A 166 -2.17 -7.35 -0.36
N GLY A 167 -2.32 -8.64 -0.05
CA GLY A 167 -3.04 -9.60 -0.90
C GLY A 167 -4.50 -9.21 -1.14
N ALA A 168 -5.11 -8.51 -0.19
CA ALA A 168 -6.49 -8.01 -0.30
C ALA A 168 -6.67 -6.86 -1.31
N LEU A 169 -5.57 -6.23 -1.77
CA LEU A 169 -5.58 -5.21 -2.82
C LEU A 169 -5.53 -5.84 -4.22
N SER A 170 -6.40 -6.80 -4.47
CA SER A 170 -6.49 -7.61 -5.70
C SER A 170 -7.91 -7.58 -6.25
N GLU A 171 -8.02 -7.60 -7.59
CA GLU A 171 -9.29 -7.84 -8.29
C GLU A 171 -9.61 -9.33 -8.45
N LYS A 172 -8.72 -10.22 -7.97
CA LYS A 172 -8.77 -11.67 -8.19
C LYS A 172 -8.72 -12.47 -6.89
N MET A 173 -9.26 -11.92 -5.81
CA MET A 173 -9.36 -12.65 -4.56
C MET A 173 -10.19 -13.92 -4.74
N SER A 174 -9.78 -14.99 -4.06
CA SER A 174 -10.63 -16.19 -3.90
C SER A 174 -11.64 -15.98 -2.77
N LYS A 175 -12.67 -16.83 -2.71
CA LYS A 175 -13.59 -16.88 -1.55
C LYS A 175 -12.83 -17.12 -0.25
N GLN A 176 -11.81 -18.00 -0.30
CA GLN A 176 -11.02 -18.33 0.87
C GLN A 176 -10.23 -17.13 1.39
N ASP A 177 -9.58 -16.36 0.48
CA ASP A 177 -8.84 -15.16 0.86
C ASP A 177 -9.77 -14.09 1.46
N MET A 178 -10.97 -13.92 0.90
CA MET A 178 -11.96 -12.99 1.45
C MET A 178 -12.42 -13.40 2.86
N LEU A 179 -12.62 -14.68 3.11
CA LEU A 179 -12.96 -15.20 4.44
C LEU A 179 -11.81 -15.02 5.44
N GLU A 180 -10.56 -15.27 5.01
CA GLU A 180 -9.39 -15.02 5.85
C GLU A 180 -9.21 -13.52 6.15
N LEU A 181 -9.47 -12.64 5.19
CA LEU A 181 -9.50 -11.19 5.43
C LEU A 181 -10.53 -10.83 6.51
N PHE A 182 -11.76 -11.32 6.43
CA PHE A 182 -12.77 -11.09 7.47
C PHE A 182 -12.34 -11.59 8.85
N LYS A 183 -11.73 -12.77 8.88
CA LYS A 183 -11.22 -13.36 10.12
C LYS A 183 -10.08 -12.53 10.71
N SER A 184 -9.17 -12.03 9.87
CA SER A 184 -8.08 -11.16 10.29
C SER A 184 -8.60 -9.82 10.84
N ILE A 185 -9.58 -9.20 10.16
CA ILE A 185 -10.27 -8.00 10.65
C ILE A 185 -10.93 -8.23 12.02
N SER A 186 -11.54 -9.40 12.22
CA SER A 186 -12.24 -9.71 13.47
C SER A 186 -11.32 -9.80 14.69
N LYS A 187 -10.03 -10.11 14.47
CA LYS A 187 -9.02 -10.21 15.53
C LYS A 187 -8.46 -8.85 15.95
N LEU A 188 -8.66 -7.79 15.15
CA LEU A 188 -8.13 -6.48 15.46
C LEU A 188 -8.83 -5.87 16.66
N SER A 189 -8.07 -5.41 17.65
CA SER A 189 -8.56 -4.75 18.86
C SER A 189 -8.39 -3.23 18.82
N GLY A 190 -7.31 -2.73 18.23
CA GLY A 190 -6.97 -1.31 18.13
C GLY A 190 -7.93 -0.51 17.24
N LYS A 191 -8.28 0.71 17.66
CA LYS A 191 -9.17 1.59 16.86
C LYS A 191 -8.53 1.97 15.52
N ALA A 192 -7.24 2.36 15.54
CA ALA A 192 -6.50 2.75 14.34
C ALA A 192 -6.40 1.58 13.34
N ASP A 193 -6.10 0.37 13.83
CA ASP A 193 -6.00 -0.83 12.98
C ASP A 193 -7.35 -1.17 12.33
N ARG A 194 -8.44 -0.97 13.06
CA ARG A 194 -9.79 -1.15 12.51
C ARG A 194 -10.14 -0.14 11.43
N GLU A 195 -9.71 1.12 11.58
CA GLU A 195 -9.91 2.17 10.57
C GLU A 195 -9.12 1.86 9.29
N PHE A 196 -7.88 1.38 9.41
CA PHE A 196 -7.10 0.90 8.26
C PHE A 196 -7.74 -0.33 7.62
N ALA A 197 -8.15 -1.30 8.41
CA ALA A 197 -8.82 -2.49 7.91
C ALA A 197 -10.14 -2.19 7.20
N ASP A 198 -10.91 -1.21 7.68
CA ASP A 198 -12.13 -0.75 7.00
C ASP A 198 -11.81 -0.17 5.62
N SER A 199 -10.67 0.53 5.45
CA SER A 199 -10.23 1.06 4.15
C SER A 199 -9.80 -0.06 3.19
N VAL A 200 -9.05 -1.05 3.66
CA VAL A 200 -8.67 -2.23 2.85
C VAL A 200 -9.92 -3.01 2.45
N LEU A 201 -10.83 -3.24 3.39
CA LEU A 201 -12.07 -3.97 3.16
C LEU A 201 -12.97 -3.31 2.12
N GLU A 202 -13.09 -1.98 2.16
CA GLU A 202 -13.88 -1.22 1.18
C GLU A 202 -13.37 -1.46 -0.25
N ILE A 203 -12.04 -1.43 -0.43
CA ILE A 203 -11.39 -1.69 -1.71
C ILE A 203 -11.59 -3.13 -2.15
N SER A 204 -11.33 -4.09 -1.26
CA SER A 204 -11.46 -5.52 -1.55
C SER A 204 -12.88 -5.88 -1.99
N ILE A 205 -13.90 -5.37 -1.29
CA ILE A 205 -15.31 -5.57 -1.65
C ILE A 205 -15.63 -4.89 -2.99
N GLY A 206 -15.14 -3.67 -3.20
CA GLY A 206 -15.35 -2.92 -4.43
C GLY A 206 -14.77 -3.61 -5.66
N ALA A 207 -13.58 -4.21 -5.51
CA ALA A 207 -12.86 -4.92 -6.56
C ALA A 207 -13.45 -6.33 -6.82
N ASN A 208 -13.98 -7.02 -5.79
CA ASN A 208 -14.42 -8.42 -5.86
C ASN A 208 -15.93 -8.57 -5.58
N LYS A 209 -16.78 -7.79 -6.26
CA LYS A 209 -18.23 -7.76 -6.04
C LYS A 209 -18.88 -9.12 -6.23
N GLN A 210 -18.45 -9.89 -7.24
CA GLN A 210 -19.00 -11.22 -7.52
C GLN A 210 -18.76 -12.17 -6.35
N ILE A 211 -17.54 -12.23 -5.82
CA ILE A 211 -17.20 -13.05 -4.64
C ILE A 211 -18.06 -12.66 -3.44
N MET A 212 -18.30 -11.35 -3.25
CA MET A 212 -19.15 -10.86 -2.18
C MET A 212 -20.63 -11.27 -2.35
N GLU A 213 -21.13 -11.30 -3.57
CA GLU A 213 -22.51 -11.76 -3.85
C GLU A 213 -22.64 -13.26 -3.61
N GLU A 214 -21.66 -14.06 -4.01
CA GLU A 214 -21.62 -15.49 -3.76
C GLU A 214 -21.58 -15.79 -2.27
N LEU A 215 -20.73 -15.14 -1.49
CA LEU A 215 -20.65 -15.29 -0.03
C LEU A 215 -21.95 -14.87 0.68
N ARG A 216 -22.66 -13.88 0.13
CA ARG A 216 -23.99 -13.47 0.65
C ARG A 216 -25.05 -14.53 0.37
N GLY A 217 -25.01 -15.19 -0.78
CA GLY A 217 -25.93 -16.26 -1.16
C GLY A 217 -25.77 -17.51 -0.31
N GLU A 218 -24.54 -17.82 0.12
CA GLU A 218 -24.21 -18.94 0.98
C GLU A 218 -24.53 -18.67 2.47
N TYR A 219 -24.71 -17.40 2.88
CA TYR A 219 -25.05 -17.01 4.24
C TYR A 219 -26.55 -17.17 4.48
N VAL A 220 -26.98 -18.33 4.95
CA VAL A 220 -28.37 -18.59 5.37
C VAL A 220 -28.63 -17.82 6.67
N PRO A 221 -29.68 -16.93 6.72
CA PRO A 221 -30.08 -16.28 7.96
C PRO A 221 -30.64 -17.32 8.91
N GLY A 222 -29.92 -17.65 9.99
CA GLY A 222 -30.40 -18.59 11.00
C GLY A 222 -29.35 -19.32 11.80
N ILE A 223 -28.08 -19.24 11.41
CA ILE A 223 -26.98 -19.75 12.23
C ILE A 223 -26.42 -18.55 13.02
N ASP A 224 -27.10 -18.24 14.11
CA ASP A 224 -26.55 -17.41 15.17
C ASP A 224 -25.38 -18.16 15.82
N GLY A 225 -24.22 -17.95 15.29
CA GLY A 225 -22.97 -18.46 15.83
C GLY A 225 -21.98 -17.33 15.96
N ASN A 226 -21.41 -17.24 17.10
CA ASN A 226 -20.26 -16.50 17.62
C ASN A 226 -19.04 -16.37 16.67
N ASN A 227 -19.24 -16.27 15.37
CA ASN A 227 -18.18 -16.19 14.36
C ASN A 227 -17.94 -14.73 13.96
N GLY A 228 -16.70 -14.26 14.19
CA GLY A 228 -16.22 -12.91 13.84
C GLY A 228 -16.51 -12.44 12.41
N THR A 229 -16.76 -13.39 11.48
CA THR A 229 -17.21 -13.13 10.11
C THR A 229 -18.50 -12.33 10.02
N SER A 230 -19.47 -12.53 10.95
CA SER A 230 -20.72 -11.77 10.97
C SER A 230 -20.52 -10.28 11.25
N ALA A 231 -19.57 -9.94 12.13
CA ALA A 231 -19.28 -8.54 12.47
C ALA A 231 -18.55 -7.80 11.33
N ALA A 232 -17.60 -8.45 10.67
CA ALA A 232 -16.88 -7.89 9.51
C ALA A 232 -17.83 -7.71 8.31
N PHE A 233 -18.72 -8.67 8.07
CA PHE A 233 -19.76 -8.59 7.04
C PHE A 233 -20.74 -7.42 7.27
N LYS A 234 -21.17 -7.19 8.54
CA LYS A 234 -21.99 -6.03 8.91
C LYS A 234 -21.25 -4.70 8.76
N ARG A 235 -19.93 -4.66 8.97
CA ARG A 235 -19.09 -3.48 8.73
C ARG A 235 -19.04 -3.11 7.27
N GLY A 236 -18.81 -4.07 6.38
CA GLY A 236 -18.80 -3.84 4.94
C GLY A 236 -20.10 -3.18 4.43
N ARG A 237 -21.27 -3.54 5.00
CA ARG A 237 -22.53 -2.89 4.66
C ARG A 237 -22.63 -1.44 5.15
N ARG A 238 -22.11 -1.12 6.34
CA ARG A 238 -22.16 0.24 6.89
C ARG A 238 -21.27 1.20 6.10
N ASN A 239 -20.14 0.72 5.60
CA ASN A 239 -19.21 1.54 4.82
C ASN A 239 -19.74 1.85 3.42
N GLN A 240 -20.42 0.92 2.75
CA GLN A 240 -21.11 1.20 1.48
C GLN A 240 -22.21 2.28 1.60
N GLY A 241 -22.85 2.40 2.77
CA GLY A 241 -23.83 3.46 3.05
C GLY A 241 -23.17 4.82 3.38
N ARG A 242 -21.99 4.82 3.98
CA ARG A 242 -21.27 6.05 4.37
C ARG A 242 -20.52 6.71 3.22
N SER A 243 -20.01 5.94 2.26
CA SER A 243 -19.35 6.48 1.06
C SER A 243 -20.29 7.40 0.26
N LYS A 244 -21.57 7.08 0.15
CA LYS A 244 -22.56 7.94 -0.53
C LYS A 244 -22.80 9.30 0.15
N ASN A 245 -22.52 9.43 1.46
CA ASN A 245 -22.79 10.66 2.22
C ASN A 245 -21.57 11.57 2.43
N ARG A 246 -20.35 11.14 2.14
CA ARG A 246 -19.14 11.98 2.30
C ARG A 246 -18.90 12.94 1.13
N TYR A 247 -19.47 12.68 -0.04
CA TYR A 247 -19.27 13.53 -1.23
C TYR A 247 -20.17 14.77 -1.29
N THR A 248 -21.10 14.96 -0.35
CA THR A 248 -22.02 16.11 -0.33
C THR A 248 -21.70 17.20 0.70
N ARG A 249 -20.63 17.06 1.48
CA ARG A 249 -20.24 18.12 2.44
C ARG A 249 -18.76 18.46 2.32
N GLY A 250 -18.44 19.47 1.54
CA GLY A 250 -17.10 20.02 1.49
C GLY A 250 -16.77 20.88 0.27
N CYS A 251 -17.63 21.84 -0.06
CA CYS A 251 -17.24 23.01 -0.84
C CYS A 251 -17.66 24.25 -0.09
N GLY A 252 -16.81 24.71 0.80
CA GLY A 252 -16.86 26.03 1.41
C GLY A 252 -15.52 26.69 1.18
N TYR A 253 -15.39 27.38 0.06
CA TYR A 253 -14.27 28.29 -0.17
C TYR A 253 -14.40 29.48 0.77
N SER A 254 -13.44 29.69 1.65
CA SER A 254 -13.18 31.01 2.24
C SER A 254 -11.85 31.52 1.69
N SER A 255 -11.97 32.47 0.79
CA SER A 255 -10.90 33.32 0.28
C SER A 255 -10.33 34.17 1.42
N GLY A 256 -9.06 33.97 1.74
CA GLY A 256 -8.26 34.86 2.61
C GLY A 256 -6.95 35.19 1.93
N PHE A 257 -6.98 36.20 1.05
CA PHE A 257 -5.78 36.86 0.55
C PHE A 257 -5.06 37.55 1.72
N ARG A 258 -3.81 37.17 1.98
CA ARG A 258 -2.83 38.07 2.65
C ARG A 258 -1.66 38.29 1.70
N THR A 259 -1.63 39.52 1.23
CA THR A 259 -0.47 40.14 0.57
C THR A 259 0.68 40.28 1.56
N TRP A 260 1.84 39.78 1.17
CA TRP A 260 3.12 40.26 1.73
C TRP A 260 3.90 40.95 0.60
N GLY A 261 4.14 42.22 0.79
CA GLY A 261 5.07 43.02 0.00
C GLY A 261 6.49 42.87 0.53
N PHE A 262 7.39 43.12 -0.39
CA PHE A 262 8.86 43.12 -0.41
C PHE A 262 9.54 41.80 -0.51
#